data_906fabf10ebc78c0ff252dd4fa178a1a
#
_entry.id   906fabf10ebc78c0ff252dd4fa178a1a
#
_cell.length_a   1.000
_cell.length_b   1.000
_cell.length_c   1.000
_cell.angle_alpha   90.00
_cell.angle_beta   90.00
_cell.angle_gamma   90.00
#
_symmetry.space_group_name_H-M   'P 1'
#
loop_
_entity.id
_entity.type
_entity.pdbx_description
1 polymer ?
#
loop_
_entity_poly.entity_id
_entity_poly.type
_entity_poly.pdbx_seq_one_letter_code
_entity_poly.pdbx_strand_id
1 'polypeptide(L)'
;RINREYFSDFKLSLSWDSDDSLYTESLLSCYKYIENIIINQDKYFKIFNSAVEQILSTKPNIYRYYGKDYLKHPKKELGIVFISFLESFDTKLYNQYMSMLDRENIFYASLKGYNGQNYPFSILNENMIFIDSSFEENVEFYKVLSHELGHSYEANLYLNSGRIREYDKTFNSPFYEVPSSFIEYAYINYLIENNIYKNEANMLLHDYIIELLINSIYANIICRISDIESKFDEELKIDVKEFTTYLETIGRNYNVHLAPENNKISLRDPFIYGFGQLFSIYMYENYKKDSEYFKREFNKSLLDYSLTEDMFSFKRVGVSYEELIKGNTLKKVLTKNS
;
A
#
# COMPACT_ATOMS: atom_id res chain seq x y z
N ARG A 1 -9.51 -8.95 22.26
CA ARG A 1 -8.36 -9.81 22.61
C ARG A 1 -7.85 -10.43 21.32
N ILE A 2 -6.64 -10.12 20.91
CA ILE A 2 -6.05 -10.72 19.70
C ILE A 2 -5.69 -12.17 20.05
N ASN A 3 -6.21 -13.11 19.28
CA ASN A 3 -6.06 -14.54 19.59
C ASN A 3 -4.67 -15.04 19.17
N ARG A 4 -3.84 -15.44 20.13
CA ARG A 4 -2.44 -15.86 19.93
C ARG A 4 -2.24 -17.36 19.82
N GLU A 5 -3.24 -18.20 20.11
CA GLU A 5 -3.01 -19.61 20.46
C GLU A 5 -3.35 -20.65 19.40
N TYR A 6 -3.99 -20.30 18.28
CA TYR A 6 -4.61 -21.33 17.44
C TYR A 6 -3.94 -21.65 16.09
N PHE A 7 -2.87 -20.97 15.68
CA PHE A 7 -2.33 -21.17 14.33
C PHE A 7 -0.83 -21.46 14.20
N SER A 8 -0.18 -22.03 15.24
CA SER A 8 1.22 -22.49 15.09
C SER A 8 1.39 -23.60 14.03
N ASP A 9 0.30 -24.30 13.68
CA ASP A 9 0.31 -25.43 12.76
C ASP A 9 -0.50 -25.22 11.47
N PHE A 10 -1.13 -24.05 11.28
CA PHE A 10 -1.81 -23.73 10.02
C PHE A 10 -0.75 -23.35 8.98
N LYS A 11 -0.15 -24.34 8.34
CA LYS A 11 0.50 -24.16 7.06
C LYS A 11 -0.60 -23.79 6.08
N LEU A 12 -0.79 -22.51 5.84
CA LEU A 12 -1.40 -22.01 4.62
C LEU A 12 -0.45 -22.36 3.45
N SER A 13 -0.30 -23.66 3.19
CA SER A 13 0.00 -24.11 1.85
C SER A 13 -1.31 -23.89 1.08
N LEU A 14 -1.48 -22.72 0.49
CA LEU A 14 -2.27 -22.61 -0.71
C LEU A 14 -1.52 -23.44 -1.77
N SER A 15 -1.58 -24.77 -1.64
CA SER A 15 -1.43 -25.64 -2.78
C SER A 15 -2.68 -25.37 -3.61
N TRP A 16 -2.53 -24.48 -4.57
CA TRP A 16 -3.46 -24.38 -5.68
C TRP A 16 -3.36 -25.70 -6.39
N ASP A 17 -4.17 -26.66 -5.93
CA ASP A 17 -4.40 -27.88 -6.67
C ASP A 17 -4.95 -27.47 -8.02
N SER A 18 -4.27 -27.91 -9.05
CA SER A 18 -4.42 -27.63 -10.46
C SER A 18 -5.85 -27.87 -10.95
N ASP A 19 -6.73 -26.90 -10.75
CA ASP A 19 -7.89 -26.74 -11.59
C ASP A 19 -7.42 -25.85 -12.76
N ASP A 20 -7.33 -26.43 -13.96
CA ASP A 20 -6.85 -25.75 -15.18
C ASP A 20 -7.60 -24.44 -15.45
N SER A 21 -8.82 -24.30 -14.94
CA SER A 21 -9.63 -23.08 -15.05
C SER A 21 -9.07 -21.93 -14.22
N LEU A 22 -8.65 -22.17 -12.98
CA LEU A 22 -8.07 -21.17 -12.07
C LEU A 22 -6.68 -20.71 -12.55
N TYR A 23 -5.89 -21.64 -13.07
CA TYR A 23 -4.60 -21.31 -13.67
C TYR A 23 -4.76 -20.41 -14.91
N THR A 24 -5.73 -20.70 -15.75
CA THR A 24 -6.05 -19.90 -16.94
C THR A 24 -6.56 -18.50 -16.57
N GLU A 25 -7.40 -18.37 -15.56
CA GLU A 25 -7.87 -17.07 -15.06
C GLU A 25 -6.74 -16.24 -14.43
N SER A 26 -5.84 -16.87 -13.69
CA SER A 26 -4.66 -16.23 -13.12
C SER A 26 -3.72 -15.69 -14.19
N LEU A 27 -3.42 -16.49 -15.22
CA LEU A 27 -2.60 -16.06 -16.36
C LEU A 27 -3.27 -14.89 -17.12
N LEU A 28 -4.58 -15.02 -17.40
CA LEU A 28 -5.33 -13.96 -18.10
C LEU A 28 -5.32 -12.64 -17.32
N SER A 29 -5.39 -12.72 -16.00
CA SER A 29 -5.27 -11.60 -15.09
C SER A 29 -3.91 -10.93 -15.17
N CYS A 30 -2.83 -11.71 -15.16
CA CYS A 30 -1.46 -11.20 -15.31
C CYS A 30 -1.28 -10.48 -16.67
N TYR A 31 -1.81 -11.05 -17.74
CA TYR A 31 -1.75 -10.40 -19.06
C TYR A 31 -2.46 -9.05 -19.10
N LYS A 32 -3.65 -8.95 -18.53
CA LYS A 32 -4.39 -7.68 -18.45
C LYS A 32 -3.64 -6.62 -17.66
N TYR A 33 -3.00 -7.02 -16.56
CA TYR A 33 -2.17 -6.12 -15.76
C TYR A 33 -1.00 -5.57 -16.59
N ILE A 34 -0.29 -6.45 -17.29
CA ILE A 34 0.84 -6.08 -18.15
C ILE A 34 0.36 -5.17 -19.30
N GLU A 35 -0.75 -5.51 -19.94
CA GLU A 35 -1.37 -4.70 -21.00
C GLU A 35 -1.71 -3.29 -20.48
N ASN A 36 -2.25 -3.17 -19.28
CA ASN A 36 -2.51 -1.86 -18.66
C ASN A 36 -1.24 -1.04 -18.49
N ILE A 37 -0.14 -1.66 -18.02
CA ILE A 37 1.16 -0.98 -17.88
C ILE A 37 1.65 -0.50 -19.25
N ILE A 38 1.62 -1.33 -20.28
CA ILE A 38 2.11 -1.01 -21.62
C ILE A 38 1.31 0.14 -22.24
N ILE A 39 -0.02 0.06 -22.19
CA ILE A 39 -0.91 1.12 -22.73
C ILE A 39 -0.67 2.46 -22.02
N ASN A 40 -0.38 2.44 -20.73
CA ASN A 40 -0.19 3.65 -19.92
C ASN A 40 1.28 3.99 -19.66
N GLN A 41 2.24 3.33 -20.30
CA GLN A 41 3.67 3.42 -20.01
C GLN A 41 4.18 4.86 -19.94
N ASP A 42 3.90 5.68 -20.94
CA ASP A 42 4.32 7.09 -21.00
C ASP A 42 3.66 7.93 -19.89
N LYS A 43 2.39 7.65 -19.58
CA LYS A 43 1.65 8.34 -18.54
C LYS A 43 2.21 8.01 -17.15
N TYR A 44 2.46 6.74 -16.89
CA TYR A 44 3.02 6.28 -15.62
C TYR A 44 4.46 6.74 -15.44
N PHE A 45 5.26 6.69 -16.52
CA PHE A 45 6.60 7.28 -16.49
C PHE A 45 6.60 8.74 -16.02
N LYS A 46 5.74 9.59 -16.59
CA LYS A 46 5.68 11.02 -16.22
C LYS A 46 5.26 11.22 -14.76
N ILE A 47 4.32 10.41 -14.26
CA ILE A 47 3.87 10.47 -12.87
C ILE A 47 5.02 10.10 -11.91
N PHE A 48 5.64 8.95 -12.11
CA PHE A 48 6.70 8.48 -11.22
C PHE A 48 7.98 9.30 -11.36
N ASN A 49 8.30 9.78 -12.54
CA ASN A 49 9.44 10.69 -12.73
C ASN A 49 9.22 12.00 -11.95
N SER A 50 8.01 12.57 -12.01
CA SER A 50 7.68 13.75 -11.19
C SER A 50 7.82 13.46 -9.70
N ALA A 51 7.34 12.30 -9.22
CA ALA A 51 7.49 11.92 -7.81
C ALA A 51 8.96 11.83 -7.40
N VAL A 52 9.79 11.13 -8.19
CA VAL A 52 11.23 11.03 -7.96
C VAL A 52 11.88 12.41 -7.90
N GLU A 53 11.64 13.29 -8.89
CA GLU A 53 12.22 14.63 -8.94
C GLU A 53 11.82 15.48 -7.73
N GLN A 54 10.55 15.41 -7.29
CA GLN A 54 10.06 16.14 -6.12
C GLN A 54 10.74 15.65 -4.84
N ILE A 55 10.79 14.33 -4.62
CA ILE A 55 11.42 13.76 -3.43
C ILE A 55 12.92 14.10 -3.40
N LEU A 56 13.63 13.89 -4.51
CA LEU A 56 15.07 14.17 -4.57
C LEU A 56 15.41 15.65 -4.44
N SER A 57 14.57 16.56 -4.98
CA SER A 57 14.81 18.01 -4.90
C SER A 57 14.63 18.59 -3.50
N THR A 58 13.77 17.99 -2.68
CA THR A 58 13.53 18.45 -1.29
C THR A 58 14.62 18.02 -0.33
N LYS A 59 15.52 17.10 -0.78
CA LYS A 59 16.59 16.54 0.06
C LYS A 59 16.05 16.18 1.46
N PRO A 60 15.00 15.35 1.55
CA PRO A 60 14.56 14.88 2.86
C PRO A 60 15.79 14.33 3.56
N ASN A 61 15.97 14.65 4.85
CA ASN A 61 17.05 14.08 5.64
C ASN A 61 16.84 12.56 5.70
N ILE A 62 17.40 11.86 4.71
CA ILE A 62 17.29 10.41 4.57
C ILE A 62 18.27 9.80 5.56
N TYR A 63 18.00 10.00 6.85
CA TYR A 63 18.71 9.28 7.90
C TYR A 63 18.01 7.92 8.06
N ARG A 64 18.65 6.85 7.64
CA ARG A 64 18.28 5.52 8.12
C ARG A 64 18.49 5.52 9.63
N TYR A 65 17.42 5.55 10.37
CA TYR A 65 17.45 5.20 11.78
C TYR A 65 17.73 3.70 11.90
N TYR A 66 18.98 3.34 12.13
CA TYR A 66 19.35 1.97 12.42
C TYR A 66 18.98 1.64 13.87
N GLY A 67 18.00 0.80 14.03
CA GLY A 67 17.62 0.23 15.32
C GLY A 67 16.12 0.41 15.63
N LYS A 68 15.40 -0.71 15.65
CA LYS A 68 13.95 -0.75 15.99
C LYS A 68 13.68 -0.65 17.50
N ASP A 69 14.71 -0.43 18.33
CA ASP A 69 14.59 -0.50 19.80
C ASP A 69 13.76 0.63 20.43
N TYR A 70 13.55 1.74 19.73
CA TYR A 70 12.76 2.88 20.21
C TYR A 70 11.27 2.80 19.86
N LEU A 71 10.83 1.78 19.14
CA LEU A 71 9.41 1.54 18.86
C LEU A 71 8.66 0.84 20.02
N LYS A 72 9.33 0.61 21.14
CA LYS A 72 8.79 -0.16 22.27
C LYS A 72 7.99 0.73 23.21
N HIS A 73 6.69 0.80 23.00
CA HIS A 73 5.74 1.39 23.93
C HIS A 73 4.88 0.33 24.62
N PRO A 74 4.27 0.66 25.80
CA PRO A 74 3.35 -0.26 26.45
C PRO A 74 2.16 -0.62 25.56
N LYS A 75 1.94 -1.90 25.33
CA LYS A 75 0.90 -2.43 24.42
C LYS A 75 -0.50 -1.87 24.66
N LYS A 76 -0.88 -1.69 25.94
CA LYS A 76 -2.19 -1.16 26.32
C LYS A 76 -2.43 0.27 25.80
N GLU A 77 -1.42 1.11 25.83
CA GLU A 77 -1.52 2.50 25.36
C GLU A 77 -1.65 2.57 23.84
N LEU A 78 -0.89 1.73 23.13
CA LEU A 78 -0.91 1.67 21.67
C LEU A 78 -2.30 1.29 21.14
N GLY A 79 -2.94 0.28 21.70
CA GLY A 79 -4.29 -0.11 21.33
C GLY A 79 -5.33 0.99 21.55
N ILE A 80 -5.22 1.76 22.66
CA ILE A 80 -6.09 2.91 22.93
C ILE A 80 -5.88 4.01 21.87
N VAL A 81 -4.63 4.32 21.55
CA VAL A 81 -4.28 5.32 20.51
C VAL A 81 -4.85 4.91 19.17
N PHE A 82 -4.73 3.63 18.81
CA PHE A 82 -5.25 3.11 17.55
C PHE A 82 -6.79 3.19 17.47
N ILE A 83 -7.48 2.81 18.54
CA ILE A 83 -8.94 2.97 18.63
C ILE A 83 -9.34 4.44 18.48
N SER A 84 -8.65 5.36 19.17
CA SER A 84 -8.92 6.79 19.07
C SER A 84 -8.67 7.34 17.63
N PHE A 85 -7.67 6.83 16.95
CA PHE A 85 -7.50 7.12 15.52
C PHE A 85 -8.71 6.72 14.70
N LEU A 86 -9.14 5.46 14.81
CA LEU A 86 -10.27 4.93 14.03
C LEU A 86 -11.56 5.69 14.29
N GLU A 87 -11.87 6.00 15.57
CA GLU A 87 -13.05 6.78 15.95
C GLU A 87 -13.05 8.17 15.33
N SER A 88 -11.89 8.85 15.34
CA SER A 88 -11.76 10.19 14.79
C SER A 88 -11.74 10.21 13.27
N PHE A 89 -11.23 9.14 12.63
CA PHE A 89 -11.04 9.05 11.20
C PHE A 89 -12.33 8.65 10.48
N ASP A 90 -12.94 7.51 10.82
CA ASP A 90 -14.14 7.01 10.16
C ASP A 90 -14.92 6.03 11.06
N THR A 91 -16.16 6.36 11.40
CA THR A 91 -17.02 5.52 12.27
C THR A 91 -17.28 4.14 11.68
N LYS A 92 -17.34 3.99 10.34
CA LYS A 92 -17.56 2.69 9.71
C LYS A 92 -16.34 1.80 9.87
N LEU A 93 -15.15 2.37 9.66
CA LEU A 93 -13.88 1.67 9.86
C LEU A 93 -13.70 1.26 11.33
N TYR A 94 -14.03 2.15 12.26
CA TYR A 94 -14.05 1.86 13.68
C TYR A 94 -14.97 0.68 14.02
N ASN A 95 -16.23 0.73 13.58
CA ASN A 95 -17.20 -0.33 13.84
C ASN A 95 -16.77 -1.67 13.21
N GLN A 96 -16.16 -1.63 12.03
CA GLN A 96 -15.61 -2.81 11.39
C GLN A 96 -14.48 -3.42 12.24
N TYR A 97 -13.53 -2.62 12.68
CA TYR A 97 -12.43 -3.08 13.54
C TYR A 97 -12.94 -3.69 14.85
N MET A 98 -13.89 -3.01 15.52
CA MET A 98 -14.50 -3.53 16.74
C MET A 98 -15.23 -4.86 16.51
N SER A 99 -15.97 -4.99 15.41
CA SER A 99 -16.61 -6.25 15.03
C SER A 99 -15.59 -7.37 14.74
N MET A 100 -14.44 -7.04 14.13
CA MET A 100 -13.37 -8.02 13.88
C MET A 100 -12.72 -8.47 15.20
N LEU A 101 -12.57 -7.58 16.17
CA LEU A 101 -12.07 -7.94 17.51
C LEU A 101 -13.05 -8.83 18.27
N ASP A 102 -14.35 -8.51 18.23
CA ASP A 102 -15.40 -9.29 18.90
C ASP A 102 -15.53 -10.70 18.30
N ARG A 103 -15.27 -10.85 17.00
CA ARG A 103 -15.29 -12.14 16.28
C ARG A 103 -13.96 -12.87 16.27
N GLU A 104 -12.94 -12.30 16.87
CA GLU A 104 -11.57 -12.82 16.88
C GLU A 104 -11.00 -13.04 15.45
N ASN A 105 -11.34 -12.15 14.51
CA ASN A 105 -10.94 -12.22 13.09
C ASN A 105 -9.58 -11.55 12.79
N ILE A 106 -8.79 -11.25 13.82
CA ILE A 106 -7.41 -10.72 13.68
C ILE A 106 -6.46 -11.73 14.31
N PHE A 107 -5.57 -12.29 13.50
CA PHE A 107 -4.71 -13.40 13.84
C PHE A 107 -3.22 -13.05 13.75
N TYR A 108 -2.42 -13.70 14.59
CA TYR A 108 -0.98 -13.78 14.40
C TYR A 108 -0.62 -15.10 13.71
N ALA A 109 0.10 -15.02 12.61
CA ALA A 109 0.54 -16.18 11.86
C ALA A 109 1.98 -16.00 11.38
N SER A 110 2.68 -17.08 11.06
CA SER A 110 3.97 -17.00 10.38
C SER A 110 3.72 -16.76 8.88
N LEU A 111 3.92 -15.53 8.44
CA LEU A 111 3.71 -15.11 7.06
C LEU A 111 5.06 -15.04 6.35
N LYS A 112 5.37 -16.01 5.52
CA LYS A 112 6.65 -16.04 4.78
C LYS A 112 6.74 -14.88 3.79
N GLY A 113 7.50 -13.84 4.16
CA GLY A 113 7.80 -12.69 3.29
C GLY A 113 6.74 -11.58 3.31
N TYR A 114 5.71 -11.67 4.16
CA TYR A 114 4.66 -10.66 4.31
C TYR A 114 4.57 -10.18 5.75
N ASN A 115 4.28 -8.90 5.94
CA ASN A 115 4.06 -8.31 7.25
C ASN A 115 2.62 -8.49 7.74
N GLY A 116 1.68 -8.42 6.80
CA GLY A 116 0.25 -8.62 7.02
C GLY A 116 -0.45 -9.11 5.77
N GLN A 117 -1.64 -9.63 5.92
CA GLN A 117 -2.52 -10.06 4.82
C GLN A 117 -3.98 -9.96 5.24
N ASN A 118 -4.84 -9.49 4.35
CA ASN A 118 -6.29 -9.53 4.52
C ASN A 118 -6.92 -10.58 3.61
N TYR A 119 -7.83 -11.39 4.16
CA TYR A 119 -8.58 -12.40 3.42
C TYR A 119 -10.08 -12.18 3.56
N PRO A 120 -10.78 -11.74 2.51
CA PRO A 120 -12.23 -11.70 2.48
C PRO A 120 -12.80 -13.09 2.19
N PHE A 121 -13.62 -13.58 3.09
CA PHE A 121 -14.35 -14.85 2.90
C PHE A 121 -15.78 -14.57 2.47
N SER A 122 -16.03 -14.62 1.16
CA SER A 122 -17.35 -14.34 0.58
C SER A 122 -18.45 -15.25 1.09
N ILE A 123 -18.13 -16.52 1.34
CA ILE A 123 -19.11 -17.52 1.85
C ILE A 123 -19.59 -17.18 3.26
N LEU A 124 -18.70 -16.65 4.10
CA LEU A 124 -19.01 -16.29 5.50
C LEU A 124 -19.44 -14.82 5.62
N ASN A 125 -19.32 -14.05 4.55
CA ASN A 125 -19.48 -12.59 4.57
C ASN A 125 -18.57 -11.91 5.62
N GLU A 126 -17.35 -12.38 5.75
CA GLU A 126 -16.38 -11.96 6.76
C GLU A 126 -15.01 -11.65 6.13
N ASN A 127 -14.27 -10.78 6.80
CA ASN A 127 -12.86 -10.52 6.53
C ASN A 127 -12.03 -11.02 7.69
N MET A 128 -10.85 -11.55 7.38
CA MET A 128 -9.84 -11.95 8.36
C MET A 128 -8.53 -11.25 8.07
N ILE A 129 -7.89 -10.73 9.12
CA ILE A 129 -6.57 -10.12 9.02
C ILE A 129 -5.56 -11.03 9.70
N PHE A 130 -4.45 -11.28 9.01
CA PHE A 130 -3.30 -12.00 9.54
C PHE A 130 -2.11 -11.04 9.62
N ILE A 131 -1.48 -10.96 10.79
CA ILE A 131 -0.26 -10.18 10.99
C ILE A 131 0.89 -11.14 11.29
N ASP A 132 2.08 -10.90 10.73
CA ASP A 132 3.22 -11.77 10.96
C ASP A 132 3.59 -11.83 12.45
N SER A 133 3.75 -13.04 12.95
CA SER A 133 4.01 -13.31 14.37
C SER A 133 5.37 -12.85 14.85
N SER A 134 6.27 -12.49 13.94
CA SER A 134 7.57 -11.87 14.28
C SER A 134 7.45 -10.40 14.72
N PHE A 135 6.31 -9.75 14.43
CA PHE A 135 6.07 -8.39 14.90
C PHE A 135 5.82 -8.36 16.40
N GLU A 136 6.58 -7.54 17.11
CA GLU A 136 6.21 -7.10 18.44
C GLU A 136 5.06 -6.07 18.30
N GLU A 137 4.12 -6.04 19.23
CA GLU A 137 3.05 -5.05 19.27
C GLU A 137 3.63 -3.68 19.65
N ASN A 138 4.01 -2.93 18.65
CA ASN A 138 4.61 -1.59 18.69
C ASN A 138 3.88 -0.63 17.73
N VAL A 139 4.40 0.57 17.50
CA VAL A 139 3.79 1.56 16.60
C VAL A 139 3.78 1.07 15.15
N GLU A 140 4.82 0.34 14.72
CA GLU A 140 4.91 -0.26 13.38
C GLU A 140 3.84 -1.36 13.19
N PHE A 141 3.57 -2.15 14.21
CA PHE A 141 2.49 -3.13 14.20
C PHE A 141 1.14 -2.50 13.84
N TYR A 142 0.81 -1.36 14.48
CA TYR A 142 -0.44 -0.66 14.20
C TYR A 142 -0.45 0.04 12.84
N LYS A 143 0.71 0.41 12.31
CA LYS A 143 0.85 0.84 10.91
C LYS A 143 0.45 -0.30 9.97
N VAL A 144 1.00 -1.51 10.14
CA VAL A 144 0.66 -2.69 9.34
C VAL A 144 -0.83 -3.04 9.51
N LEU A 145 -1.35 -3.03 10.74
CA LEU A 145 -2.75 -3.29 11.00
C LEU A 145 -3.67 -2.27 10.31
N SER A 146 -3.29 -0.99 10.28
CA SER A 146 -4.06 0.04 9.56
C SER A 146 -4.07 -0.19 8.05
N HIS A 147 -2.97 -0.67 7.49
CA HIS A 147 -2.86 -1.08 6.09
C HIS A 147 -3.85 -2.23 5.78
N GLU A 148 -3.80 -3.32 6.54
CA GLU A 148 -4.69 -4.47 6.33
C GLU A 148 -6.18 -4.13 6.55
N LEU A 149 -6.46 -3.20 7.48
CA LEU A 149 -7.81 -2.67 7.64
C LEU A 149 -8.29 -1.88 6.41
N GLY A 150 -7.40 -1.25 5.66
CA GLY A 150 -7.73 -0.60 4.39
C GLY A 150 -8.23 -1.58 3.34
N HIS A 151 -7.55 -2.71 3.16
CA HIS A 151 -8.03 -3.80 2.31
C HIS A 151 -9.36 -4.38 2.82
N SER A 152 -9.46 -4.59 4.12
CA SER A 152 -10.68 -5.10 4.74
C SER A 152 -11.86 -4.13 4.55
N TYR A 153 -11.61 -2.81 4.63
CA TYR A 153 -12.62 -1.79 4.38
C TYR A 153 -13.15 -1.85 2.95
N GLU A 154 -12.25 -1.94 1.98
CA GLU A 154 -12.60 -2.08 0.57
C GLU A 154 -13.39 -3.37 0.34
N ALA A 155 -12.90 -4.52 0.79
CA ALA A 155 -13.59 -5.80 0.64
C ALA A 155 -15.02 -5.74 1.20
N ASN A 156 -15.23 -5.08 2.36
CA ASN A 156 -16.55 -4.89 2.93
C ASN A 156 -17.47 -4.01 2.09
N LEU A 157 -16.94 -3.01 1.36
CA LEU A 157 -17.75 -2.24 0.42
C LEU A 157 -18.29 -3.14 -0.70
N TYR A 158 -17.46 -4.02 -1.25
CA TYR A 158 -17.87 -4.97 -2.27
C TYR A 158 -18.84 -6.03 -1.74
N LEU A 159 -18.60 -6.57 -0.54
CA LEU A 159 -19.51 -7.51 0.12
C LEU A 159 -20.90 -6.87 0.33
N ASN A 160 -20.95 -5.68 0.93
CA ASN A 160 -22.21 -4.98 1.24
C ASN A 160 -22.96 -4.51 -0.01
N SER A 161 -22.27 -4.31 -1.13
CA SER A 161 -22.88 -3.95 -2.41
C SER A 161 -23.32 -5.16 -3.24
N GLY A 162 -23.07 -6.39 -2.78
CA GLY A 162 -23.32 -7.62 -3.52
C GLY A 162 -22.36 -7.84 -4.71
N ARG A 163 -21.24 -7.13 -4.75
CA ARG A 163 -20.28 -7.11 -5.86
C ARG A 163 -18.96 -7.81 -5.53
N ILE A 164 -18.95 -8.75 -4.60
CA ILE A 164 -17.70 -9.38 -4.12
C ILE A 164 -16.87 -10.04 -5.24
N ARG A 165 -17.51 -10.58 -6.28
CA ARG A 165 -16.80 -11.13 -7.45
C ARG A 165 -16.02 -10.08 -8.25
N GLU A 166 -16.37 -8.81 -8.11
CA GLU A 166 -15.65 -7.72 -8.73
C GLU A 166 -14.43 -7.31 -7.90
N TYR A 167 -14.44 -7.60 -6.58
CA TYR A 167 -13.29 -7.40 -5.72
C TYR A 167 -12.08 -8.19 -6.19
N ASP A 168 -12.28 -9.43 -6.66
CA ASP A 168 -11.19 -10.26 -7.20
C ASP A 168 -10.47 -9.59 -8.38
N LYS A 169 -11.16 -8.72 -9.13
CA LYS A 169 -10.55 -7.98 -10.24
C LYS A 169 -9.63 -6.85 -9.76
N THR A 170 -9.82 -6.36 -8.54
CA THR A 170 -8.97 -5.29 -7.99
C THR A 170 -7.52 -5.72 -7.83
N PHE A 171 -7.29 -7.03 -7.55
CA PHE A 171 -5.93 -7.60 -7.43
C PHE A 171 -5.07 -7.40 -8.69
N ASN A 172 -5.70 -7.19 -9.84
CA ASN A 172 -5.02 -6.98 -11.13
C ASN A 172 -4.93 -5.50 -11.52
N SER A 173 -5.39 -4.62 -10.65
CA SER A 173 -5.28 -3.18 -10.86
C SER A 173 -3.94 -2.66 -10.33
N PRO A 174 -3.27 -1.72 -11.02
CA PRO A 174 -2.12 -1.02 -10.47
C PRO A 174 -2.48 -0.13 -9.27
N PHE A 175 -3.77 0.01 -8.96
CA PHE A 175 -4.30 0.82 -7.85
C PHE A 175 -4.76 -0.01 -6.65
N TYR A 176 -4.47 -1.31 -6.63
CA TYR A 176 -4.90 -2.23 -5.58
C TYR A 176 -4.50 -1.79 -4.17
N GLU A 177 -3.32 -1.22 -4.02
CA GLU A 177 -2.82 -0.77 -2.71
C GLU A 177 -3.28 0.66 -2.31
N VAL A 178 -4.15 1.30 -3.10
CA VAL A 178 -4.62 2.66 -2.77
C VAL A 178 -5.44 2.71 -1.48
N PRO A 179 -6.42 1.82 -1.23
CA PRO A 179 -7.20 1.87 0.01
C PRO A 179 -6.36 1.57 1.26
N SER A 180 -5.49 0.58 1.19
CA SER A 180 -4.61 0.17 2.30
C SER A 180 -3.58 1.25 2.63
N SER A 181 -2.87 1.74 1.63
CA SER A 181 -1.89 2.82 1.80
C SER A 181 -2.52 4.12 2.29
N PHE A 182 -3.78 4.40 1.94
CA PHE A 182 -4.47 5.60 2.41
C PHE A 182 -4.76 5.54 3.92
N ILE A 183 -5.28 4.43 4.42
CA ILE A 183 -5.56 4.27 5.85
C ILE A 183 -4.25 4.25 6.65
N GLU A 184 -3.21 3.58 6.15
CA GLU A 184 -1.87 3.59 6.71
C GLU A 184 -1.31 5.02 6.82
N TYR A 185 -1.35 5.78 5.74
CA TYR A 185 -0.87 7.16 5.72
C TYR A 185 -1.67 8.07 6.65
N ALA A 186 -2.98 7.86 6.74
CA ALA A 186 -3.85 8.60 7.67
C ALA A 186 -3.48 8.32 9.13
N TYR A 187 -3.18 7.06 9.48
CA TYR A 187 -2.72 6.71 10.83
C TYR A 187 -1.40 7.39 11.18
N ILE A 188 -0.40 7.34 10.29
CA ILE A 188 0.88 8.03 10.50
C ILE A 188 0.66 9.53 10.75
N ASN A 189 -0.18 10.18 9.93
CA ASN A 189 -0.46 11.60 10.08
C ASN A 189 -1.27 11.90 11.35
N TYR A 190 -2.18 11.03 11.77
CA TYR A 190 -2.88 11.17 13.05
C TYR A 190 -1.91 11.24 14.23
N LEU A 191 -0.92 10.36 14.26
CA LEU A 191 0.12 10.39 15.30
C LEU A 191 0.91 11.71 15.28
N ILE A 192 1.31 12.18 14.10
CA ILE A 192 2.08 13.43 13.93
C ILE A 192 1.25 14.65 14.35
N GLU A 193 0.02 14.77 13.86
CA GLU A 193 -0.85 15.93 14.08
C GLU A 193 -1.29 16.05 15.55
N ASN A 194 -1.40 14.93 16.25
CA ASN A 194 -1.72 14.89 17.69
C ASN A 194 -0.47 14.84 18.59
N ASN A 195 0.73 14.91 18.00
CA ASN A 195 2.02 14.84 18.71
C ASN A 195 2.16 13.59 19.60
N ILE A 196 1.60 12.45 19.13
CA ILE A 196 1.65 11.15 19.78
C ILE A 196 2.84 10.37 19.20
N TYR A 197 3.70 9.83 20.08
CA TYR A 197 4.90 9.09 19.67
C TYR A 197 5.68 9.79 18.53
N LYS A 198 5.95 11.08 18.72
CA LYS A 198 6.43 12.00 17.69
C LYS A 198 7.64 11.50 16.92
N ASN A 199 8.61 10.91 17.60
CA ASN A 199 9.84 10.43 16.96
C ASN A 199 9.52 9.23 16.07
N GLU A 200 8.77 8.27 16.59
CA GLU A 200 8.33 7.06 15.90
C GLU A 200 7.42 7.40 14.71
N ALA A 201 6.49 8.31 14.90
CA ALA A 201 5.60 8.77 13.84
C ALA A 201 6.36 9.45 12.68
N ASN A 202 7.34 10.29 13.00
CA ASN A 202 8.20 10.91 11.99
C ASN A 202 9.05 9.87 11.24
N MET A 203 9.45 8.81 11.90
CA MET A 203 10.19 7.72 11.26
C MET A 203 9.31 6.90 10.35
N LEU A 204 8.09 6.55 10.80
CA LEU A 204 7.14 5.86 9.93
C LEU A 204 6.83 6.69 8.68
N LEU A 205 6.68 8.02 8.82
CA LEU A 205 6.51 8.90 7.67
C LEU A 205 7.74 8.91 6.76
N HIS A 206 8.92 8.97 7.36
CA HIS A 206 10.18 8.93 6.61
C HIS A 206 10.29 7.63 5.82
N ASP A 207 10.05 6.48 6.45
CA ASP A 207 10.12 5.17 5.81
C ASP A 207 9.08 5.08 4.67
N TYR A 208 7.87 5.59 4.89
CA TYR A 208 6.82 5.68 3.87
C TYR A 208 7.28 6.48 2.63
N ILE A 209 7.96 7.61 2.82
CA ILE A 209 8.50 8.42 1.71
C ILE A 209 9.67 7.73 1.00
N ILE A 210 10.52 7.00 1.74
CA ILE A 210 11.60 6.22 1.14
C ILE A 210 11.05 5.05 0.30
N GLU A 211 10.05 4.36 0.80
CA GLU A 211 9.37 3.30 0.04
C GLU A 211 8.73 3.85 -1.24
N LEU A 212 8.05 5.02 -1.15
CA LEU A 212 7.51 5.72 -2.32
C LEU A 212 8.62 6.06 -3.33
N LEU A 213 9.78 6.54 -2.86
CA LEU A 213 10.93 6.84 -3.74
C LEU A 213 11.43 5.58 -4.44
N ILE A 214 11.63 4.49 -3.71
CA ILE A 214 12.11 3.20 -4.25
C ILE A 214 11.14 2.68 -5.30
N ASN A 215 9.85 2.61 -4.98
CA ASN A 215 8.81 2.14 -5.87
C ASN A 215 8.70 3.04 -7.12
N SER A 216 8.81 4.36 -6.97
CA SER A 216 8.78 5.30 -8.09
C SER A 216 9.99 5.14 -9.01
N ILE A 217 11.18 4.87 -8.47
CA ILE A 217 12.39 4.61 -9.26
C ILE A 217 12.24 3.31 -10.06
N TYR A 218 11.77 2.23 -9.41
CA TYR A 218 11.58 0.95 -10.09
C TYR A 218 10.48 1.02 -11.15
N ALA A 219 9.35 1.67 -10.87
CA ALA A 219 8.30 1.91 -11.86
C ALA A 219 8.83 2.71 -13.06
N ASN A 220 9.65 3.74 -12.83
CA ASN A 220 10.32 4.50 -13.89
C ASN A 220 11.23 3.63 -14.76
N ILE A 221 11.99 2.73 -14.14
CA ILE A 221 12.87 1.81 -14.88
C ILE A 221 12.02 0.90 -15.77
N ILE A 222 10.99 0.28 -15.21
CA ILE A 222 10.08 -0.59 -15.96
C ILE A 222 9.47 0.16 -17.15
N CYS A 223 9.01 1.40 -16.95
CA CYS A 223 8.47 2.22 -18.03
C CYS A 223 9.48 2.59 -19.14
N ARG A 224 10.76 2.40 -18.93
CA ARG A 224 11.82 2.64 -19.97
C ARG A 224 12.21 1.39 -20.73
N ILE A 225 11.79 0.22 -20.28
CA ILE A 225 12.13 -1.04 -20.92
C ILE A 225 11.23 -1.22 -22.14
N SER A 226 11.85 -1.36 -23.31
CA SER A 226 11.14 -1.75 -24.52
C SER A 226 10.82 -3.24 -24.51
N ASP A 227 9.73 -3.62 -25.14
CA ASP A 227 9.30 -5.02 -25.31
C ASP A 227 9.18 -5.78 -23.98
N ILE A 228 8.57 -5.14 -22.97
CA ILE A 228 8.35 -5.69 -21.63
C ILE A 228 7.75 -7.10 -21.71
N GLU A 229 6.81 -7.34 -22.63
CA GLU A 229 6.13 -8.62 -22.82
C GLU A 229 7.07 -9.81 -23.01
N SER A 230 8.25 -9.58 -23.51
CA SER A 230 9.27 -10.63 -23.77
C SER A 230 10.35 -10.72 -22.69
N LYS A 231 10.30 -9.89 -21.64
CA LYS A 231 11.42 -9.69 -20.72
C LYS A 231 11.15 -10.07 -19.25
N PHE A 232 9.93 -10.46 -18.91
CA PHE A 232 9.64 -10.93 -17.57
C PHE A 232 9.66 -12.47 -17.48
N ASP A 233 9.99 -12.99 -16.32
CA ASP A 233 10.00 -14.43 -16.04
C ASP A 233 8.63 -14.93 -15.51
N GLU A 234 8.56 -16.22 -15.19
CA GLU A 234 7.35 -16.88 -14.66
C GLU A 234 6.86 -16.29 -13.32
N GLU A 235 7.76 -15.61 -12.58
CA GLU A 235 7.46 -14.92 -11.32
C GLU A 235 7.09 -13.44 -11.54
N LEU A 236 6.86 -13.01 -12.77
CA LEU A 236 6.63 -11.61 -13.14
C LEU A 236 7.75 -10.67 -12.67
N LYS A 237 8.98 -11.14 -12.73
CA LYS A 237 10.17 -10.34 -12.42
C LYS A 237 10.93 -9.98 -13.71
N ILE A 238 11.45 -8.76 -13.74
CA ILE A 238 12.20 -8.22 -14.86
C ILE A 238 13.66 -7.98 -14.47
N ASP A 239 14.60 -8.34 -15.36
CA ASP A 239 16.03 -8.08 -15.18
C ASP A 239 16.33 -6.60 -15.42
N VAL A 240 16.95 -5.96 -14.43
CA VAL A 240 17.32 -4.55 -14.45
C VAL A 240 18.84 -4.33 -14.39
N LYS A 241 19.63 -5.33 -14.74
CA LYS A 241 21.08 -5.27 -14.70
C LYS A 241 21.66 -4.07 -15.47
N GLU A 242 21.04 -3.67 -16.57
CA GLU A 242 21.45 -2.49 -17.34
C GLU A 242 21.31 -1.17 -16.57
N PHE A 243 20.48 -1.13 -15.52
CA PHE A 243 20.25 0.03 -14.66
C PHE A 243 21.06 0.02 -13.35
N THR A 244 21.92 -0.98 -13.14
CA THR A 244 22.69 -1.14 -11.87
C THR A 244 23.47 0.12 -11.52
N THR A 245 24.22 0.70 -12.46
CA THR A 245 25.02 1.91 -12.23
C THR A 245 24.14 3.12 -11.86
N TYR A 246 22.97 3.25 -12.48
CA TYR A 246 21.99 4.29 -12.15
C TYR A 246 21.45 4.11 -10.73
N LEU A 247 21.03 2.90 -10.37
CA LEU A 247 20.55 2.55 -9.04
C LEU A 247 21.59 2.79 -7.95
N GLU A 248 22.83 2.35 -8.18
CA GLU A 248 23.94 2.59 -7.24
C GLU A 248 24.26 4.08 -7.07
N THR A 249 24.15 4.86 -8.15
CA THR A 249 24.40 6.30 -8.09
C THR A 249 23.36 7.02 -7.25
N ILE A 250 22.08 6.72 -7.45
CA ILE A 250 21.00 7.26 -6.61
C ILE A 250 21.15 6.74 -5.18
N GLY A 251 21.36 5.44 -5.00
CA GLY A 251 21.54 4.84 -3.69
C GLY A 251 22.62 5.53 -2.86
N ARG A 252 23.79 5.79 -3.46
CA ARG A 252 24.90 6.51 -2.80
C ARG A 252 24.57 7.96 -2.49
N ASN A 253 23.93 8.67 -3.42
CA ASN A 253 23.61 10.09 -3.25
C ASN A 253 22.59 10.35 -2.15
N TYR A 254 21.70 9.39 -1.92
CA TYR A 254 20.60 9.52 -0.96
C TYR A 254 20.65 8.50 0.20
N ASN A 255 21.75 7.76 0.31
CA ASN A 255 21.96 6.75 1.35
C ASN A 255 20.82 5.71 1.43
N VAL A 256 20.29 5.32 0.28
CA VAL A 256 19.20 4.33 0.12
C VAL A 256 19.77 3.09 -0.56
N HIS A 257 19.41 1.91 -0.08
CA HIS A 257 19.78 0.66 -0.75
C HIS A 257 18.78 0.39 -1.90
N LEU A 258 19.27 0.51 -3.13
CA LEU A 258 18.49 0.32 -4.35
C LEU A 258 18.97 -0.88 -5.19
N ALA A 259 19.75 -1.78 -4.62
CA ALA A 259 20.17 -2.98 -5.33
C ALA A 259 19.12 -4.07 -5.18
N PRO A 260 18.36 -4.42 -6.23
CA PRO A 260 17.40 -5.51 -6.16
C PRO A 260 18.14 -6.85 -6.10
N GLU A 261 17.55 -7.80 -5.40
CA GLU A 261 18.10 -9.15 -5.29
C GLU A 261 18.21 -9.79 -6.69
N ASN A 262 19.37 -10.35 -6.99
CA ASN A 262 19.69 -10.95 -8.30
C ASN A 262 19.46 -10.02 -9.51
N ASN A 263 19.49 -8.71 -9.33
CA ASN A 263 19.16 -7.69 -10.35
C ASN A 263 17.73 -7.83 -10.93
N LYS A 264 16.82 -8.42 -10.19
CA LYS A 264 15.43 -8.60 -10.64
C LYS A 264 14.49 -7.79 -9.76
N ILE A 265 13.55 -7.11 -10.38
CA ILE A 265 12.46 -6.39 -9.70
C ILE A 265 11.11 -6.97 -10.11
N SER A 266 10.16 -6.96 -9.18
CA SER A 266 8.77 -7.30 -9.49
C SER A 266 8.21 -6.33 -10.53
N LEU A 267 7.50 -6.85 -11.51
CA LEU A 267 6.79 -6.03 -12.49
C LEU A 267 5.56 -5.35 -11.86
N ARG A 268 5.04 -5.90 -10.79
CA ARG A 268 3.79 -5.47 -10.16
C ARG A 268 4.01 -4.50 -9.00
N ASP A 269 4.84 -4.87 -8.04
CA ASP A 269 4.93 -4.18 -6.75
C ASP A 269 5.27 -2.69 -6.86
N PRO A 270 6.19 -2.24 -7.75
CA PRO A 270 6.50 -0.83 -7.87
C PRO A 270 5.30 0.04 -8.28
N PHE A 271 4.37 -0.51 -9.07
CA PHE A 271 3.18 0.25 -9.46
C PHE A 271 2.11 0.23 -8.39
N ILE A 272 1.76 -0.94 -7.83
CA ILE A 272 0.68 -1.02 -6.83
C ILE A 272 1.03 -0.22 -5.57
N TYR A 273 2.23 -0.40 -5.02
CA TYR A 273 2.70 0.35 -3.84
C TYR A 273 3.02 1.81 -4.18
N GLY A 274 3.66 2.06 -5.33
CA GLY A 274 3.97 3.41 -5.77
C GLY A 274 2.72 4.28 -5.97
N PHE A 275 1.69 3.77 -6.61
CA PHE A 275 0.40 4.48 -6.73
C PHE A 275 -0.33 4.55 -5.39
N GLY A 276 -0.35 3.47 -4.61
CA GLY A 276 -0.94 3.46 -3.28
C GLY A 276 -0.41 4.59 -2.42
N GLN A 277 0.90 4.64 -2.27
CA GLN A 277 1.61 5.64 -1.45
C GLN A 277 1.46 7.06 -2.01
N LEU A 278 1.64 7.25 -3.32
CA LEU A 278 1.55 8.56 -3.94
C LEU A 278 0.13 9.13 -3.84
N PHE A 279 -0.88 8.34 -4.18
CA PHE A 279 -2.29 8.78 -4.13
C PHE A 279 -2.71 9.11 -2.71
N SER A 280 -2.25 8.36 -1.71
CA SER A 280 -2.56 8.59 -0.30
C SER A 280 -2.18 9.98 0.18
N ILE A 281 -1.03 10.50 -0.27
CA ILE A 281 -0.58 11.86 0.06
C ILE A 281 -1.56 12.90 -0.48
N TYR A 282 -2.00 12.75 -1.74
CA TYR A 282 -2.95 13.69 -2.36
C TYR A 282 -4.36 13.56 -1.76
N MET A 283 -4.80 12.35 -1.52
CA MET A 283 -6.09 12.06 -0.91
C MET A 283 -6.20 12.60 0.51
N TYR A 284 -5.14 12.46 1.32
CA TYR A 284 -5.14 12.95 2.69
C TYR A 284 -5.24 14.48 2.78
N GLU A 285 -4.57 15.21 1.87
CA GLU A 285 -4.72 16.67 1.79
C GLU A 285 -6.16 17.10 1.40
N ASN A 286 -6.89 16.27 0.67
CA ASN A 286 -8.30 16.51 0.37
C ASN A 286 -9.23 16.06 1.50
N TYR A 287 -8.95 14.94 2.15
CA TYR A 287 -9.63 14.49 3.36
C TYR A 287 -9.64 15.58 4.45
N LYS A 288 -8.51 16.26 4.67
CA LYS A 288 -8.42 17.36 5.64
C LYS A 288 -9.28 18.59 5.31
N LYS A 289 -9.63 18.81 4.06
CA LYS A 289 -10.47 19.95 3.66
C LYS A 289 -11.94 19.71 3.97
N ASP A 290 -12.46 18.51 3.68
CA ASP A 290 -13.83 18.08 3.91
C ASP A 290 -13.88 16.57 4.01
N SER A 291 -13.79 16.06 5.24
CA SER A 291 -13.71 14.62 5.50
C SER A 291 -14.99 13.87 5.11
N GLU A 292 -16.17 14.47 5.29
CA GLU A 292 -17.45 13.81 5.01
C GLU A 292 -17.69 13.72 3.49
N TYR A 293 -17.39 14.79 2.75
CA TYR A 293 -17.42 14.74 1.30
C TYR A 293 -16.43 13.70 0.77
N PHE A 294 -15.17 13.74 1.29
CA PHE A 294 -14.12 12.83 0.88
C PHE A 294 -14.51 11.37 1.08
N LYS A 295 -14.97 10.98 2.26
CA LYS A 295 -15.36 9.59 2.58
C LYS A 295 -16.42 9.06 1.64
N ARG A 296 -17.44 9.88 1.34
CA ARG A 296 -18.50 9.50 0.40
C ARG A 296 -17.95 9.26 -1.01
N GLU A 297 -17.11 10.15 -1.52
CA GLU A 297 -16.54 10.04 -2.85
C GLU A 297 -15.44 8.97 -2.93
N PHE A 298 -14.72 8.73 -1.82
CA PHE A 298 -13.73 7.64 -1.72
C PHE A 298 -14.41 6.27 -1.88
N ASN A 299 -15.51 6.03 -1.18
CA ASN A 299 -16.28 4.79 -1.33
C ASN A 299 -16.74 4.55 -2.78
N LYS A 300 -17.19 5.60 -3.47
CA LYS A 300 -17.55 5.49 -4.89
C LYS A 300 -16.32 5.19 -5.75
N SER A 301 -15.20 5.84 -5.48
CA SER A 301 -13.96 5.61 -6.23
C SER A 301 -13.49 4.18 -6.09
N LEU A 302 -13.55 3.60 -4.89
CA LEU A 302 -13.19 2.20 -4.64
C LEU A 302 -14.10 1.20 -5.36
N LEU A 303 -15.39 1.48 -5.48
CA LEU A 303 -16.30 0.63 -6.23
C LEU A 303 -16.17 0.80 -7.76
N ASP A 304 -15.65 1.92 -8.23
CA ASP A 304 -15.60 2.22 -9.66
C ASP A 304 -14.26 1.81 -10.30
N TYR A 305 -13.11 1.86 -9.58
CA TYR A 305 -11.81 1.64 -10.21
C TYR A 305 -11.58 0.22 -10.72
N SER A 306 -12.21 -0.78 -10.11
CA SER A 306 -12.16 -2.16 -10.58
C SER A 306 -12.84 -2.35 -11.95
N LEU A 307 -13.74 -1.44 -12.31
CA LEU A 307 -14.48 -1.48 -13.58
C LEU A 307 -13.76 -0.72 -14.70
N THR A 308 -13.07 0.37 -14.34
CA THR A 308 -12.51 1.30 -15.32
C THR A 308 -11.03 1.07 -15.60
N GLU A 309 -10.35 0.35 -14.69
CA GLU A 309 -8.89 0.14 -14.73
C GLU A 309 -8.09 1.45 -14.93
N ASP A 310 -8.73 2.61 -14.67
CA ASP A 310 -8.16 3.94 -14.85
C ASP A 310 -8.14 4.71 -13.53
N MET A 311 -7.07 5.48 -13.34
CA MET A 311 -6.93 6.43 -12.23
C MET A 311 -8.02 7.50 -12.21
N PHE A 312 -8.82 7.63 -13.29
CA PHE A 312 -9.91 8.59 -13.39
C PHE A 312 -10.93 8.48 -12.24
N SER A 313 -11.13 7.27 -11.72
CA SER A 313 -12.01 7.01 -10.57
C SER A 313 -11.59 7.80 -9.32
N PHE A 314 -10.28 8.04 -9.14
CA PHE A 314 -9.74 8.77 -7.98
C PHE A 314 -9.75 10.29 -8.15
N LYS A 315 -10.17 10.83 -9.30
CA LYS A 315 -10.29 12.28 -9.50
C LYS A 315 -11.27 12.92 -8.51
N ARG A 316 -12.31 12.20 -8.11
CA ARG A 316 -13.32 12.67 -7.13
C ARG A 316 -12.69 12.94 -5.75
N VAL A 317 -11.63 12.22 -5.42
CA VAL A 317 -10.89 12.37 -4.15
C VAL A 317 -9.61 13.18 -4.29
N GLY A 318 -9.48 13.91 -5.40
CA GLY A 318 -8.42 14.89 -5.62
C GLY A 318 -7.15 14.33 -6.25
N VAL A 319 -7.21 13.13 -6.82
CA VAL A 319 -6.08 12.56 -7.55
C VAL A 319 -6.34 12.71 -9.05
N SER A 320 -5.61 13.59 -9.70
CA SER A 320 -5.66 13.76 -11.16
C SER A 320 -4.26 13.66 -11.76
N TYR A 321 -4.21 13.27 -13.03
CA TYR A 321 -2.94 13.20 -13.75
C TYR A 321 -2.19 14.53 -13.73
N GLU A 322 -2.89 15.63 -13.95
CA GLU A 322 -2.31 16.97 -13.98
C GLU A 322 -1.70 17.38 -12.63
N GLU A 323 -2.35 17.03 -11.52
CA GLU A 323 -1.85 17.31 -10.17
C GLU A 323 -0.64 16.45 -9.83
N LEU A 324 -0.66 15.17 -10.22
CA LEU A 324 0.45 14.24 -9.97
C LEU A 324 1.73 14.67 -10.69
N ILE A 325 1.64 15.07 -11.97
CA ILE A 325 2.82 15.52 -12.73
C ILE A 325 3.32 16.91 -12.32
N LYS A 326 2.46 17.79 -11.77
CA LYS A 326 2.89 19.08 -11.21
C LYS A 326 3.67 18.89 -9.89
N GLY A 327 3.35 17.86 -9.14
CA GLY A 327 4.02 17.52 -7.87
C GLY A 327 3.84 18.53 -6.73
N ASN A 328 2.99 19.54 -6.86
CA ASN A 328 2.87 20.63 -5.89
C ASN A 328 2.46 20.12 -4.50
N THR A 329 1.51 19.21 -4.43
CA THR A 329 1.03 18.63 -3.16
C THR A 329 2.14 17.82 -2.50
N LEU A 330 2.81 16.94 -3.25
CA LEU A 330 3.92 16.14 -2.73
C LEU A 330 5.05 17.04 -2.21
N LYS A 331 5.47 18.03 -3.00
CA LYS A 331 6.48 18.99 -2.57
C LYS A 331 6.11 19.73 -1.29
N LYS A 332 4.86 20.19 -1.16
CA LYS A 332 4.34 20.85 0.04
C LYS A 332 4.44 19.95 1.27
N VAL A 333 4.04 18.68 1.14
CA VAL A 333 4.11 17.71 2.24
C VAL A 333 5.55 17.44 2.64
N LEU A 334 6.45 17.24 1.67
CA LEU A 334 7.86 16.99 1.92
C LEU A 334 8.55 18.17 2.62
N THR A 335 8.24 19.42 2.21
CA THR A 335 8.85 20.63 2.81
C THR A 335 8.29 20.98 4.19
N LYS A 336 7.08 20.54 4.52
CA LYS A 336 6.48 20.74 5.85
C LYS A 336 7.10 19.84 6.90
N ASN A 337 7.58 18.67 6.49
CA ASN A 337 8.12 17.63 7.37
C ASN A 337 9.65 17.51 7.31
N SER A 338 10.32 18.40 6.58
CA SER A 338 11.79 18.58 6.57
C SER A 338 12.21 19.66 7.57
#